data_1805e1e658acd6bd214f4dd6430f1964
#
_entry.id   1805e1e658acd6bd214f4dd6430f1964
#
_cell.length_a   1.000
_cell.length_b   1.000
_cell.length_c   1.000
_cell.angle_alpha   90.00
_cell.angle_beta   90.00
_cell.angle_gamma   90.00
#
_symmetry.space_group_name_H-M   'P 1'
#
loop_
_entity.id
_entity.type
_entity.pdbx_description
1 polymer ?
#
loop_
_entity_poly.entity_id
_entity_poly.type
_entity_poly.pdbx_seq_one_letter_code
_entity_poly.pdbx_strand_id
1 'polypeptide(L)'
;SMQIYRGMDIGTGKLPASERRVPHHGFDLVDPGEPYSAALFQAFARHCIRDIDARGKRAVLCGGTGQYVQAAIDDFAFPKGDQVENPVRERWTAYAEEHGNQALWEALEARDPASAAVIHPNNVRRVVRAFELLEEGASYAEQKQRLATVAPFVPAVQFGLAVEPAILNERIDARVDAMVAAGLVDEVRGLLAAGFRDGVTAPQAIGYKEIVEALDGNITLEEAVQAIKTATRRYGKRQRTWLSLIHISEPTRLRC
;
A
#
# COMPACT_ATOMS: atom_id res chain seq x y z
N SER A 1 -1.50 5.32 3.12
CA SER A 1 -0.79 4.32 3.92
C SER A 1 0.58 4.81 4.37
N MET A 2 1.35 5.48 3.52
CA MET A 2 2.71 5.95 3.87
C MET A 2 2.77 7.04 4.93
N GLN A 3 1.68 7.69 5.28
CA GLN A 3 1.60 8.72 6.33
C GLN A 3 1.83 8.17 7.76
N ILE A 4 1.90 6.86 7.90
CA ILE A 4 2.25 6.19 9.15
C ILE A 4 3.72 6.39 9.55
N TYR A 5 4.58 6.72 8.59
CA TYR A 5 6.02 6.90 8.81
C TYR A 5 6.33 8.32 9.26
N ARG A 6 7.13 8.47 10.33
CA ARG A 6 7.63 9.77 10.81
C ARG A 6 8.52 10.42 9.77
N GLY A 7 8.39 11.72 9.61
CA GLY A 7 9.21 12.49 8.68
C GLY A 7 8.90 12.31 7.19
N MET A 8 7.95 11.43 6.83
CA MET A 8 7.44 11.32 5.46
C MET A 8 6.20 12.20 5.30
N ASP A 9 6.39 13.50 5.20
CA ASP A 9 5.33 14.51 5.30
C ASP A 9 4.95 15.10 3.94
N ILE A 10 5.91 15.69 3.24
CA ILE A 10 5.70 16.36 1.95
C ILE A 10 5.29 15.34 0.89
N GLY A 11 6.09 14.29 0.69
CA GLY A 11 5.85 13.28 -0.34
C GLY A 11 4.59 12.45 -0.13
N THR A 12 4.11 12.33 1.11
CA THR A 12 2.84 11.66 1.43
C THR A 12 1.64 12.61 1.48
N GLY A 13 1.90 13.92 1.49
CA GLY A 13 0.89 14.97 1.67
C GLY A 13 0.18 14.85 3.01
N LYS A 14 0.96 14.61 4.07
CA LYS A 14 0.46 14.55 5.44
C LYS A 14 -0.09 15.94 5.85
N LEU A 15 -1.28 15.95 6.44
CA LEU A 15 -1.89 17.21 6.88
C LEU A 15 -1.14 17.74 8.11
N PRO A 16 -0.60 18.97 8.06
CA PRO A 16 0.06 19.59 9.21
C PRO A 16 -0.84 19.63 10.44
N ALA A 17 -0.26 19.48 11.63
CA ALA A 17 -1.04 19.46 12.88
C ALA A 17 -1.90 20.73 13.08
N SER A 18 -1.40 21.89 12.62
CA SER A 18 -2.11 23.18 12.67
C SER A 18 -3.36 23.24 11.80
N GLU A 19 -3.48 22.38 10.79
CA GLU A 19 -4.61 22.34 9.86
C GLU A 19 -5.64 21.26 10.22
N ARG A 20 -5.34 20.39 11.20
CA ARG A 20 -6.23 19.30 11.62
C ARG A 20 -7.40 19.84 12.44
N ARG A 21 -8.60 19.80 11.87
CA ARG A 21 -9.84 20.28 12.53
C ARG A 21 -10.47 19.25 13.46
N VAL A 22 -10.07 18.01 13.35
CA VAL A 22 -10.53 16.86 14.15
C VAL A 22 -9.34 15.99 14.52
N PRO A 23 -9.43 15.13 15.56
CA PRO A 23 -8.37 14.17 15.84
C PRO A 23 -8.08 13.28 14.63
N HIS A 24 -6.79 13.18 14.26
CA HIS A 24 -6.32 12.30 13.22
C HIS A 24 -5.53 11.14 13.84
N HIS A 25 -5.80 9.95 13.38
CA HIS A 25 -5.14 8.73 13.79
C HIS A 25 -4.39 8.13 12.60
N GLY A 26 -3.29 7.41 12.84
CA GLY A 26 -2.53 6.74 11.78
C GLY A 26 -1.46 7.60 11.11
N PHE A 27 -1.08 8.72 11.71
CA PHE A 27 0.11 9.50 11.36
C PHE A 27 1.24 9.18 12.33
N ASP A 28 2.47 9.15 11.84
CA ASP A 28 3.70 9.09 12.66
C ASP A 28 3.74 7.90 13.65
N LEU A 29 3.29 6.72 13.22
CA LEU A 29 3.23 5.54 14.08
C LEU A 29 4.58 4.89 14.26
N VAL A 30 5.37 4.81 13.19
CA VAL A 30 6.65 4.08 13.12
C VAL A 30 7.72 4.91 12.40
N ASP A 31 8.98 4.56 12.62
CA ASP A 31 10.08 5.16 11.88
C ASP A 31 10.24 4.50 10.49
N PRO A 32 10.82 5.19 9.49
CA PRO A 32 10.89 4.68 8.11
C PRO A 32 11.68 3.39 7.95
N GLY A 33 12.62 3.11 8.85
CA GLY A 33 13.37 1.84 8.91
C GLY A 33 12.57 0.67 9.48
N GLU A 34 11.44 0.92 10.13
CA GLU A 34 10.65 -0.11 10.78
C GLU A 34 9.67 -0.79 9.82
N PRO A 35 9.46 -2.11 9.95
CA PRO A 35 8.46 -2.82 9.16
C PRO A 35 7.05 -2.45 9.64
N TYR A 36 6.12 -2.29 8.69
CA TYR A 36 4.71 -2.09 9.00
C TYR A 36 3.82 -2.87 8.05
N SER A 37 3.00 -3.75 8.60
CA SER A 37 2.15 -4.66 7.84
C SER A 37 0.68 -4.23 7.80
N ALA A 38 -0.09 -4.81 6.87
CA ALA A 38 -1.54 -4.65 6.82
C ALA A 38 -2.22 -5.25 8.08
N ALA A 39 -1.61 -6.26 8.70
CA ALA A 39 -2.10 -6.82 9.96
C ALA A 39 -1.95 -5.84 11.14
N LEU A 40 -0.81 -5.17 11.24
CA LEU A 40 -0.58 -4.12 12.24
C LEU A 40 -1.55 -2.95 12.02
N PHE A 41 -1.74 -2.54 10.76
CA PHE A 41 -2.72 -1.52 10.43
C PHE A 41 -4.15 -1.93 10.81
N GLN A 42 -4.55 -3.18 10.56
CA GLN A 42 -5.85 -3.71 10.94
C GLN A 42 -6.10 -3.58 12.45
N ALA A 43 -5.15 -4.06 13.25
CA ALA A 43 -5.25 -3.99 14.71
C ALA A 43 -5.37 -2.54 15.20
N PHE A 44 -4.50 -1.66 14.68
CA PHE A 44 -4.51 -0.24 15.00
C PHE A 44 -5.83 0.45 14.59
N ALA A 45 -6.26 0.27 13.33
CA ALA A 45 -7.47 0.93 12.81
C ALA A 45 -8.73 0.48 13.57
N ARG A 46 -8.85 -0.82 13.84
CA ARG A 46 -9.97 -1.37 14.61
C ARG A 46 -9.98 -0.88 16.07
N HIS A 47 -8.80 -0.72 16.67
CA HIS A 47 -8.71 -0.11 18.01
C HIS A 47 -9.22 1.34 17.97
N CYS A 48 -8.75 2.14 17.02
CA CYS A 48 -9.21 3.53 16.87
C CYS A 48 -10.72 3.62 16.61
N ILE A 49 -11.28 2.77 15.75
CA ILE A 49 -12.72 2.74 15.47
C ILE A 49 -13.52 2.46 16.74
N ARG A 50 -13.13 1.44 17.52
CA ARG A 50 -13.80 1.11 18.77
C ARG A 50 -13.72 2.22 19.82
N ASP A 51 -12.56 2.86 19.97
CA ASP A 51 -12.37 3.98 20.89
C ASP A 51 -13.23 5.19 20.51
N ILE A 52 -13.28 5.52 19.23
CA ILE A 52 -14.10 6.62 18.71
C ILE A 52 -15.59 6.34 18.94
N ASP A 53 -16.03 5.11 18.66
CA ASP A 53 -17.41 4.66 18.85
C ASP A 53 -17.81 4.66 20.33
N ALA A 54 -16.95 4.16 21.22
CA ALA A 54 -17.15 4.18 22.67
C ALA A 54 -17.32 5.59 23.24
N ARG A 55 -16.75 6.60 22.55
CA ARG A 55 -16.95 8.02 22.90
C ARG A 55 -18.21 8.62 22.26
N GLY A 56 -19.06 7.83 21.62
CA GLY A 56 -20.27 8.28 20.91
C GLY A 56 -19.96 9.16 19.69
N LYS A 57 -18.79 9.00 19.10
CA LYS A 57 -18.36 9.74 17.91
C LYS A 57 -18.36 8.84 16.68
N ARG A 58 -18.28 9.43 15.49
CA ARG A 58 -18.24 8.71 14.24
C ARG A 58 -16.80 8.62 13.73
N ALA A 59 -16.34 7.41 13.45
CA ALA A 59 -15.07 7.19 12.78
C ALA A 59 -15.20 7.48 11.27
N VAL A 60 -14.21 8.17 10.71
CA VAL A 60 -14.08 8.39 9.27
C VAL A 60 -12.74 7.82 8.83
N LEU A 61 -12.76 6.79 7.98
CA LEU A 61 -11.57 6.23 7.36
C LEU A 61 -11.36 6.91 6.00
N CYS A 62 -10.27 7.67 5.87
CA CYS A 62 -9.92 8.37 4.65
C CYS A 62 -8.64 7.79 4.05
N GLY A 63 -8.71 7.36 2.80
CA GLY A 63 -7.54 6.79 2.12
C GLY A 63 -7.89 6.13 0.78
N GLY A 64 -6.86 5.61 0.12
CA GLY A 64 -7.00 4.98 -1.20
C GLY A 64 -6.23 3.65 -1.34
N THR A 65 -5.65 3.14 -0.25
CA THR A 65 -5.01 1.82 -0.24
C THR A 65 -6.06 0.77 0.09
N GLY A 66 -6.59 0.13 -0.95
CA GLY A 66 -7.71 -0.78 -0.86
C GLY A 66 -7.53 -1.89 0.16
N GLN A 67 -6.35 -2.51 0.19
CA GLN A 67 -6.04 -3.54 1.18
C GLN A 67 -6.15 -3.02 2.62
N TYR A 68 -5.79 -1.76 2.88
CA TYR A 68 -5.93 -1.15 4.22
C TYR A 68 -7.38 -0.85 4.55
N VAL A 69 -8.15 -0.37 3.57
CA VAL A 69 -9.59 -0.15 3.75
C VAL A 69 -10.27 -1.46 4.12
N GLN A 70 -10.06 -2.53 3.33
CA GLN A 70 -10.61 -3.85 3.64
C GLN A 70 -10.15 -4.38 4.99
N ALA A 71 -8.85 -4.25 5.32
CA ALA A 71 -8.32 -4.68 6.60
C ALA A 71 -9.04 -4.02 7.79
N ALA A 72 -9.43 -2.76 7.65
CA ALA A 72 -10.12 -2.04 8.71
C ALA A 72 -11.60 -2.44 8.87
N ILE A 73 -12.30 -2.65 7.74
CA ILE A 73 -13.78 -2.78 7.75
C ILE A 73 -14.29 -4.21 7.58
N ASP A 74 -13.49 -5.13 7.00
CA ASP A 74 -13.89 -6.52 6.77
C ASP A 74 -13.27 -7.46 7.82
N ASP A 75 -14.03 -8.49 8.24
CA ASP A 75 -13.59 -9.39 9.31
C ASP A 75 -12.78 -10.57 8.79
N PHE A 76 -11.61 -10.29 8.26
CA PHE A 76 -10.67 -11.34 7.89
C PHE A 76 -9.41 -11.34 8.76
N ALA A 77 -8.82 -12.51 8.94
CA ALA A 77 -7.57 -12.68 9.63
C ALA A 77 -6.39 -12.72 8.64
N PHE A 78 -5.35 -11.96 8.95
CA PHE A 78 -4.09 -12.11 8.25
C PHE A 78 -3.39 -13.41 8.69
N PRO A 79 -2.72 -14.13 7.79
CA PRO A 79 -1.86 -15.24 8.15
C PRO A 79 -0.80 -14.77 9.16
N LYS A 80 -0.47 -15.64 10.09
CA LYS A 80 0.65 -15.42 11.02
C LYS A 80 1.95 -15.54 10.22
N GLY A 81 2.94 -14.75 10.53
CA GLY A 81 4.27 -14.81 9.91
C GLY A 81 4.91 -13.43 9.85
N ASP A 82 6.19 -13.38 10.12
CA ASP A 82 6.97 -12.15 10.05
C ASP A 82 7.23 -11.80 8.58
N GLN A 83 7.15 -10.50 8.27
CA GLN A 83 7.50 -9.98 6.94
C GLN A 83 9.00 -9.83 6.75
N VAL A 84 9.75 -9.85 7.84
CA VAL A 84 11.20 -9.72 7.90
C VAL A 84 11.77 -11.08 8.27
N GLU A 85 12.90 -11.46 7.66
CA GLU A 85 13.60 -12.73 7.89
C GLU A 85 12.74 -13.98 7.59
N ASN A 86 12.12 -14.03 6.42
CA ASN A 86 11.34 -15.19 5.99
C ASN A 86 12.18 -16.07 5.05
N PRO A 87 12.71 -17.22 5.53
CA PRO A 87 13.59 -18.09 4.73
C PRO A 87 12.88 -18.70 3.52
N VAL A 88 11.57 -18.87 3.57
CA VAL A 88 10.77 -19.34 2.42
C VAL A 88 10.77 -18.27 1.32
N ARG A 89 10.58 -17.02 1.69
CA ARG A 89 10.63 -15.89 0.75
C ARG A 89 12.00 -15.76 0.11
N GLU A 90 13.07 -15.80 0.90
CA GLU A 90 14.44 -15.70 0.41
C GLU A 90 14.75 -16.81 -0.58
N ARG A 91 14.45 -18.06 -0.22
CA ARG A 91 14.65 -19.22 -1.07
C ARG A 91 13.94 -19.10 -2.43
N TRP A 92 12.65 -18.72 -2.43
CA TRP A 92 11.88 -18.66 -3.66
C TRP A 92 12.13 -17.39 -4.48
N THR A 93 12.58 -16.32 -3.84
CA THR A 93 13.06 -15.13 -4.56
C THR A 93 14.38 -15.44 -5.27
N ALA A 94 15.34 -16.06 -4.60
CA ALA A 94 16.59 -16.51 -5.22
C ALA A 94 16.34 -17.51 -6.36
N TYR A 95 15.40 -18.44 -6.18
CA TYR A 95 15.00 -19.37 -7.25
C TYR A 95 14.48 -18.62 -8.50
N ALA A 96 13.68 -17.58 -8.30
CA ALA A 96 13.17 -16.78 -9.41
C ALA A 96 14.28 -15.99 -10.13
N GLU A 97 15.27 -15.50 -9.39
CA GLU A 97 16.44 -14.79 -9.95
C GLU A 97 17.32 -15.73 -10.78
N GLU A 98 17.50 -16.96 -10.32
CA GLU A 98 18.34 -17.96 -11.01
C GLU A 98 17.65 -18.62 -12.22
N HIS A 99 16.36 -18.97 -12.08
CA HIS A 99 15.65 -19.80 -13.06
C HIS A 99 14.55 -19.04 -13.83
N GLY A 100 14.26 -17.83 -13.44
CA GLY A 100 13.25 -16.97 -14.08
C GLY A 100 11.83 -17.20 -13.53
N ASN A 101 10.97 -16.23 -13.87
CA ASN A 101 9.60 -16.16 -13.34
C ASN A 101 8.71 -17.34 -13.75
N GLN A 102 8.92 -17.86 -14.97
CA GLN A 102 8.13 -18.96 -15.52
C GLN A 102 8.42 -20.25 -14.74
N ALA A 103 9.70 -20.57 -14.50
CA ALA A 103 10.10 -21.75 -13.74
C ALA A 103 9.58 -21.68 -12.28
N LEU A 104 9.62 -20.51 -11.66
CA LEU A 104 9.03 -20.29 -10.34
C LEU A 104 7.53 -20.59 -10.34
N TRP A 105 6.80 -20.15 -11.36
CA TRP A 105 5.36 -20.37 -11.47
C TRP A 105 5.03 -21.85 -11.73
N GLU A 106 5.79 -22.53 -12.58
CA GLU A 106 5.66 -23.99 -12.83
C GLU A 106 5.92 -24.82 -11.56
N ALA A 107 6.89 -24.40 -10.75
CA ALA A 107 7.14 -25.01 -9.45
C ALA A 107 5.95 -24.84 -8.48
N LEU A 108 5.23 -23.71 -8.55
CA LEU A 108 3.98 -23.50 -7.81
C LEU A 108 2.86 -24.37 -8.38
N GLU A 109 2.71 -24.42 -9.71
CA GLU A 109 1.68 -25.22 -10.38
C GLU A 109 1.77 -26.70 -10.01
N ALA A 110 2.99 -27.24 -9.91
CA ALA A 110 3.22 -28.61 -9.50
C ALA A 110 2.80 -28.91 -8.05
N ARG A 111 2.73 -27.90 -7.17
CA ARG A 111 2.41 -28.06 -5.73
C ARG A 111 1.00 -27.59 -5.37
N ASP A 112 0.55 -26.51 -5.97
CA ASP A 112 -0.77 -25.90 -5.78
C ASP A 112 -1.29 -25.36 -7.13
N PRO A 113 -1.85 -26.25 -7.97
CA PRO A 113 -2.41 -25.87 -9.27
C PRO A 113 -3.51 -24.80 -9.15
N ALA A 114 -4.27 -24.84 -8.06
CA ALA A 114 -5.36 -23.88 -7.83
C ALA A 114 -4.82 -22.46 -7.63
N SER A 115 -3.72 -22.31 -6.87
CA SER A 115 -3.05 -21.02 -6.70
C SER A 115 -2.37 -20.55 -7.98
N ALA A 116 -1.71 -21.44 -8.70
CA ALA A 116 -1.09 -21.11 -9.99
C ALA A 116 -2.12 -20.58 -11.01
N ALA A 117 -3.30 -21.19 -11.09
CA ALA A 117 -4.37 -20.79 -11.99
C ALA A 117 -4.89 -19.34 -11.74
N VAL A 118 -4.70 -18.79 -10.55
CA VAL A 118 -5.18 -17.45 -10.17
C VAL A 118 -4.06 -16.41 -10.04
N ILE A 119 -2.80 -16.80 -10.30
CA ILE A 119 -1.62 -15.96 -10.23
C ILE A 119 -0.91 -15.94 -11.58
N HIS A 120 -0.68 -14.75 -12.14
CA HIS A 120 0.08 -14.62 -13.38
C HIS A 120 1.58 -14.87 -13.14
N PRO A 121 2.31 -15.62 -14.00
CA PRO A 121 3.73 -15.95 -13.82
C PRO A 121 4.65 -14.74 -13.54
N ASN A 122 4.40 -13.60 -14.19
CA ASN A 122 5.17 -12.38 -13.97
C ASN A 122 4.90 -11.70 -12.61
N ASN A 123 3.98 -12.22 -11.80
CA ASN A 123 3.73 -11.69 -10.47
C ASN A 123 4.50 -12.47 -9.41
N VAL A 124 5.84 -12.39 -9.51
CA VAL A 124 6.79 -13.10 -8.63
C VAL A 124 6.41 -12.96 -7.15
N ARG A 125 6.09 -11.74 -6.70
CA ARG A 125 5.71 -11.51 -5.28
C ARG A 125 4.51 -12.34 -4.84
N ARG A 126 3.51 -12.54 -5.72
CA ARG A 126 2.34 -13.37 -5.38
C ARG A 126 2.66 -14.85 -5.46
N VAL A 127 3.51 -15.28 -6.40
CA VAL A 127 3.96 -16.67 -6.48
C VAL A 127 4.77 -17.02 -5.24
N VAL A 128 5.71 -16.18 -4.82
CA VAL A 128 6.48 -16.36 -3.57
C VAL A 128 5.54 -16.39 -2.36
N ARG A 129 4.55 -15.48 -2.30
CA ARG A 129 3.56 -15.50 -1.21
C ARG A 129 2.73 -16.79 -1.18
N ALA A 130 2.41 -17.36 -2.33
CA ALA A 130 1.72 -18.65 -2.38
C ALA A 130 2.58 -19.78 -1.77
N PHE A 131 3.89 -19.78 -2.00
CA PHE A 131 4.80 -20.74 -1.35
C PHE A 131 4.89 -20.52 0.16
N GLU A 132 4.91 -19.26 0.64
CA GLU A 132 4.88 -18.99 2.07
C GLU A 132 3.62 -19.60 2.72
N LEU A 133 2.46 -19.41 2.09
CA LEU A 133 1.20 -19.97 2.57
C LEU A 133 1.18 -21.50 2.54
N LEU A 134 1.76 -22.12 1.52
CA LEU A 134 1.86 -23.58 1.44
C LEU A 134 2.70 -24.17 2.58
N GLU A 135 3.79 -23.53 2.96
CA GLU A 135 4.61 -23.94 4.10
C GLU A 135 3.85 -23.77 5.44
N GLU A 136 2.90 -22.83 5.50
CA GLU A 136 1.97 -22.66 6.62
C GLU A 136 0.76 -23.62 6.57
N GLY A 137 0.69 -24.50 5.55
CA GLY A 137 -0.41 -25.44 5.34
C GLY A 137 -1.70 -24.79 4.78
N ALA A 138 -1.57 -23.65 4.10
CA ALA A 138 -2.68 -22.91 3.51
C ALA A 138 -2.51 -22.71 2.00
N SER A 139 -3.62 -22.62 1.24
CA SER A 139 -3.60 -22.30 -0.18
C SER A 139 -3.90 -20.82 -0.42
N TYR A 140 -3.13 -20.19 -1.34
CA TYR A 140 -3.38 -18.83 -1.78
C TYR A 140 -4.75 -18.70 -2.47
N ALA A 141 -5.15 -19.68 -3.27
CA ALA A 141 -6.46 -19.69 -3.94
C ALA A 141 -7.60 -19.73 -2.93
N GLU A 142 -7.52 -20.59 -1.91
CA GLU A 142 -8.51 -20.66 -0.83
C GLU A 142 -8.57 -19.35 -0.04
N GLN A 143 -7.42 -18.77 0.30
CA GLN A 143 -7.38 -17.49 1.00
C GLN A 143 -8.02 -16.39 0.17
N LYS A 144 -7.74 -16.34 -1.14
CA LYS A 144 -8.36 -15.37 -2.06
C LYS A 144 -9.88 -15.55 -2.13
N GLN A 145 -10.36 -16.78 -2.14
CA GLN A 145 -11.80 -17.08 -2.14
C GLN A 145 -12.45 -16.67 -0.83
N ARG A 146 -11.83 -16.96 0.32
CA ARG A 146 -12.32 -16.51 1.64
C ARG A 146 -12.44 -14.99 1.70
N LEU A 147 -11.44 -14.26 1.17
CA LEU A 147 -11.48 -12.79 1.14
C LEU A 147 -12.64 -12.21 0.31
N ALA A 148 -13.18 -12.97 -0.65
CA ALA A 148 -14.33 -12.55 -1.44
C ALA A 148 -15.68 -12.66 -0.72
N THR A 149 -15.74 -13.41 0.40
CA THR A 149 -16.97 -13.72 1.14
C THR A 149 -16.93 -13.29 2.61
N VAL A 150 -15.98 -12.43 2.97
CA VAL A 150 -15.79 -12.00 4.36
C VAL A 150 -16.94 -11.11 4.82
N ALA A 151 -17.44 -11.38 6.02
CA ALA A 151 -18.42 -10.51 6.67
C ALA A 151 -17.79 -9.16 7.07
N PRO A 152 -18.57 -8.09 7.15
CA PRO A 152 -18.06 -6.83 7.66
C PRO A 152 -17.72 -6.92 9.15
N PHE A 153 -16.58 -6.40 9.55
CA PHE A 153 -16.20 -6.23 10.95
C PHE A 153 -16.99 -5.10 11.62
N VAL A 154 -17.25 -4.04 10.87
CA VAL A 154 -18.08 -2.91 11.31
C VAL A 154 -19.02 -2.50 10.18
N PRO A 155 -20.25 -2.04 10.48
CA PRO A 155 -21.09 -1.40 9.49
C PRO A 155 -20.38 -0.15 8.93
N ALA A 156 -20.20 -0.09 7.62
CA ALA A 156 -19.51 1.01 6.96
C ALA A 156 -20.25 1.49 5.72
N VAL A 157 -20.36 2.80 5.55
CA VAL A 157 -20.78 3.42 4.29
C VAL A 157 -19.55 3.89 3.56
N GLN A 158 -19.38 3.48 2.32
CA GLN A 158 -18.22 3.80 1.52
C GLN A 158 -18.57 4.82 0.43
N PHE A 159 -17.74 5.86 0.32
CA PHE A 159 -17.87 6.89 -0.71
C PHE A 159 -16.61 6.89 -1.58
N GLY A 160 -16.78 6.76 -2.89
CA GLY A 160 -15.70 6.91 -3.85
C GLY A 160 -15.76 8.27 -4.54
N LEU A 161 -14.63 8.98 -4.59
CA LEU A 161 -14.52 10.21 -5.36
C LEU A 161 -14.22 9.89 -6.82
N ALA A 162 -15.12 10.28 -7.71
CA ALA A 162 -14.92 10.16 -9.15
C ALA A 162 -14.39 11.48 -9.71
N VAL A 163 -13.19 11.43 -10.28
CA VAL A 163 -12.58 12.57 -10.99
C VAL A 163 -12.28 12.14 -12.40
N GLU A 164 -12.53 13.03 -13.37
CA GLU A 164 -12.21 12.82 -14.79
C GLU A 164 -10.68 12.57 -14.93
N PRO A 165 -10.24 11.54 -15.69
CA PRO A 165 -8.83 11.16 -15.77
C PRO A 165 -7.88 12.27 -16.20
N ALA A 166 -8.29 13.12 -17.14
CA ALA A 166 -7.46 14.23 -17.61
C ALA A 166 -7.22 15.24 -16.47
N ILE A 167 -8.29 15.65 -15.79
CA ILE A 167 -8.23 16.58 -14.64
C ILE A 167 -7.41 15.97 -13.50
N LEU A 168 -7.56 14.66 -13.24
CA LEU A 168 -6.78 13.99 -12.21
C LEU A 168 -5.29 14.01 -12.54
N ASN A 169 -4.91 13.76 -13.81
CA ASN A 169 -3.52 13.78 -14.24
C ASN A 169 -2.90 15.18 -14.10
N GLU A 170 -3.60 16.22 -14.50
CA GLU A 170 -3.17 17.63 -14.32
C GLU A 170 -2.94 17.94 -12.83
N ARG A 171 -3.87 17.55 -11.96
CA ARG A 171 -3.74 17.74 -10.50
C ARG A 171 -2.56 16.97 -9.92
N ILE A 172 -2.31 15.75 -10.40
CA ILE A 172 -1.16 14.94 -9.99
C ILE A 172 0.14 15.65 -10.35
N ASP A 173 0.26 16.11 -11.59
CA ASP A 173 1.46 16.77 -12.07
C ASP A 173 1.75 18.06 -11.29
N ALA A 174 0.76 18.92 -11.13
CA ALA A 174 0.89 20.15 -10.34
C ALA A 174 1.24 19.84 -8.87
N ARG A 175 0.67 18.79 -8.30
CA ARG A 175 0.99 18.37 -6.92
C ARG A 175 2.43 17.89 -6.78
N VAL A 176 2.95 17.12 -7.73
CA VAL A 176 4.34 16.65 -7.70
C VAL A 176 5.30 17.84 -7.79
N ASP A 177 5.03 18.80 -8.68
CA ASP A 177 5.83 20.01 -8.80
C ASP A 177 5.81 20.83 -7.50
N ALA A 178 4.64 20.95 -6.86
CA ALA A 178 4.50 21.63 -5.57
C ALA A 178 5.26 20.89 -4.44
N MET A 179 5.26 19.56 -4.41
CA MET A 179 6.03 18.77 -3.45
C MET A 179 7.53 19.00 -3.58
N VAL A 180 8.05 19.05 -4.80
CA VAL A 180 9.46 19.34 -5.05
C VAL A 180 9.80 20.75 -4.62
N ALA A 181 8.98 21.73 -4.97
CA ALA A 181 9.15 23.12 -4.55
C ALA A 181 9.05 23.31 -3.02
N ALA A 182 8.26 22.47 -2.33
CA ALA A 182 8.13 22.48 -0.88
C ALA A 182 9.29 21.80 -0.14
N GLY A 183 10.27 21.22 -0.85
CA GLY A 183 11.46 20.63 -0.25
C GLY A 183 11.44 19.09 -0.13
N LEU A 184 10.72 18.38 -1.00
CA LEU A 184 10.70 16.91 -1.02
C LEU A 184 12.11 16.30 -1.08
N VAL A 185 13.04 16.92 -1.82
CA VAL A 185 14.42 16.44 -1.92
C VAL A 185 15.14 16.49 -0.58
N ASP A 186 14.95 17.57 0.17
CA ASP A 186 15.57 17.73 1.49
C ASP A 186 14.92 16.82 2.54
N GLU A 187 13.61 16.59 2.45
CA GLU A 187 12.92 15.58 3.24
C GLU A 187 13.55 14.19 3.03
N VAL A 188 13.79 13.78 1.78
CA VAL A 188 14.40 12.48 1.47
C VAL A 188 15.85 12.41 1.97
N ARG A 189 16.65 13.49 1.85
CA ARG A 189 18.01 13.52 2.43
C ARG A 189 18.01 13.32 3.95
N GLY A 190 17.08 13.98 4.64
CA GLY A 190 16.92 13.80 6.09
C GLY A 190 16.55 12.37 6.47
N LEU A 191 15.64 11.74 5.72
CA LEU A 191 15.24 10.36 5.94
C LEU A 191 16.37 9.37 5.67
N LEU A 192 17.18 9.57 4.63
CA LEU A 192 18.34 8.75 4.34
C LEU A 192 19.36 8.78 5.49
N ALA A 193 19.58 9.93 6.12
CA ALA A 193 20.42 10.06 7.29
C ALA A 193 19.84 9.36 8.54
N ALA A 194 18.54 9.08 8.55
CA ALA A 194 17.80 8.44 9.63
C ALA A 194 17.48 6.94 9.39
N GLY A 195 18.21 6.26 8.51
CA GLY A 195 18.04 4.82 8.29
C GLY A 195 16.91 4.43 7.34
N PHE A 196 16.46 5.35 6.48
CA PHE A 196 15.38 5.08 5.54
C PHE A 196 15.60 3.83 4.67
N ARG A 197 16.87 3.54 4.29
CA ARG A 197 17.20 2.39 3.43
C ARG A 197 17.02 1.04 4.12
N ASP A 198 17.01 0.99 5.44
CA ASP A 198 16.87 -0.24 6.22
C ASP A 198 15.44 -0.74 6.22
N GLY A 199 14.49 0.13 5.85
CA GLY A 199 13.08 -0.20 5.79
C GLY A 199 12.70 -1.07 4.59
N VAL A 200 11.71 -1.96 4.77
CA VAL A 200 11.18 -2.82 3.70
C VAL A 200 10.13 -2.09 2.86
N THR A 201 9.30 -1.26 3.48
CA THR A 201 8.11 -0.68 2.85
C THR A 201 8.29 0.81 2.52
N ALA A 202 8.82 1.60 3.43
CA ALA A 202 9.01 3.04 3.23
C ALA A 202 9.86 3.37 1.99
N PRO A 203 10.99 2.67 1.72
CA PRO A 203 11.81 2.92 0.54
C PRO A 203 11.12 2.67 -0.80
N GLN A 204 10.01 1.93 -0.79
CA GLN A 204 9.21 1.66 -2.01
C GLN A 204 8.15 2.74 -2.29
N ALA A 205 8.04 3.75 -1.43
CA ALA A 205 7.05 4.81 -1.57
C ALA A 205 7.32 5.65 -2.83
N ILE A 206 6.25 5.86 -3.62
CA ILE A 206 6.29 6.75 -4.78
C ILE A 206 6.67 8.15 -4.32
N GLY A 207 7.58 8.78 -5.02
CA GLY A 207 8.15 10.08 -4.70
C GLY A 207 9.49 9.94 -3.96
N TYR A 208 9.61 8.98 -3.05
CA TYR A 208 10.82 8.76 -2.26
C TYR A 208 11.85 7.94 -3.00
N LYS A 209 11.49 6.79 -3.52
CA LYS A 209 12.40 5.93 -4.27
C LYS A 209 13.02 6.62 -5.48
N GLU A 210 12.23 7.42 -6.20
CA GLU A 210 12.70 8.14 -7.38
C GLU A 210 13.68 9.26 -7.01
N ILE A 211 13.44 9.97 -5.90
CA ILE A 211 14.37 10.97 -5.40
C ILE A 211 15.66 10.31 -4.87
N VAL A 212 15.56 9.13 -4.25
CA VAL A 212 16.75 8.35 -3.83
C VAL A 212 17.62 8.02 -5.05
N GLU A 213 17.05 7.53 -6.16
CA GLU A 213 17.77 7.26 -7.40
C GLU A 213 18.49 8.51 -7.95
N ALA A 214 17.84 9.67 -7.85
CA ALA A 214 18.47 10.93 -8.25
C ALA A 214 19.60 11.36 -7.32
N LEU A 215 19.45 11.17 -6.01
CA LEU A 215 20.49 11.48 -5.02
C LEU A 215 21.69 10.53 -5.13
N ASP A 216 21.45 9.28 -5.56
CA ASP A 216 22.51 8.30 -5.84
C ASP A 216 23.23 8.55 -7.18
N GLY A 217 22.74 9.51 -8.00
CA GLY A 217 23.32 9.86 -9.28
C GLY A 217 22.95 8.89 -10.42
N ASN A 218 21.98 7.99 -10.21
CA ASN A 218 21.52 7.04 -11.22
C ASN A 218 20.66 7.71 -12.30
N ILE A 219 19.92 8.75 -11.93
CA ILE A 219 19.08 9.57 -12.82
C ILE A 219 19.19 11.05 -12.44
N THR A 220 18.79 11.94 -13.32
CA THR A 220 18.67 13.38 -12.99
C THR A 220 17.44 13.65 -12.13
N LEU A 221 17.41 14.79 -11.45
CA LEU A 221 16.25 15.21 -10.68
C LEU A 221 15.00 15.40 -11.57
N GLU A 222 15.20 15.91 -12.79
CA GLU A 222 14.11 16.07 -13.76
C GLU A 222 13.52 14.71 -14.16
N GLU A 223 14.35 13.71 -14.43
CA GLU A 223 13.91 12.34 -14.71
C GLU A 223 13.16 11.74 -13.51
N ALA A 224 13.66 11.96 -12.28
CA ALA A 224 12.98 11.52 -11.08
C ALA A 224 11.57 12.13 -10.94
N VAL A 225 11.43 13.43 -11.17
CA VAL A 225 10.13 14.14 -11.14
C VAL A 225 9.16 13.56 -12.18
N GLN A 226 9.62 13.29 -13.41
CA GLN A 226 8.79 12.66 -14.44
C GLN A 226 8.41 11.21 -14.08
N ALA A 227 9.33 10.47 -13.49
CA ALA A 227 9.06 9.13 -12.99
C ALA A 227 8.00 9.14 -11.87
N ILE A 228 8.06 10.08 -10.92
CA ILE A 228 7.06 10.28 -9.86
C ILE A 228 5.68 10.56 -10.45
N LYS A 229 5.58 11.53 -11.39
CA LYS A 229 4.32 11.85 -12.08
C LYS A 229 3.73 10.61 -12.73
N THR A 230 4.54 9.86 -13.47
CA THR A 230 4.12 8.63 -14.16
C THR A 230 3.67 7.54 -13.18
N ALA A 231 4.45 7.29 -12.13
CA ALA A 231 4.13 6.30 -11.11
C ALA A 231 2.85 6.66 -10.35
N THR A 232 2.63 7.95 -10.04
CA THR A 232 1.44 8.45 -9.35
C THR A 232 0.19 8.31 -10.23
N ARG A 233 0.26 8.62 -11.53
CA ARG A 233 -0.86 8.40 -12.47
C ARG A 233 -1.23 6.91 -12.56
N ARG A 234 -0.22 6.02 -12.64
CA ARG A 234 -0.43 4.56 -12.62
C ARG A 234 -1.06 4.10 -11.30
N TYR A 235 -0.64 4.70 -10.19
CA TYR A 235 -1.23 4.41 -8.88
C TYR A 235 -2.70 4.85 -8.80
N GLY A 236 -3.03 6.05 -9.26
CA GLY A 236 -4.41 6.55 -9.35
C GLY A 236 -5.30 5.65 -10.22
N LYS A 237 -4.80 5.15 -11.36
CA LYS A 237 -5.51 4.17 -12.18
C LYS A 237 -5.79 2.88 -11.41
N ARG A 238 -4.82 2.34 -10.66
CA ARG A 238 -5.00 1.14 -9.83
C ARG A 238 -6.02 1.37 -8.71
N GLN A 239 -5.99 2.54 -8.06
CA GLN A 239 -6.99 2.90 -7.05
C GLN A 239 -8.40 2.91 -7.63
N ARG A 240 -8.61 3.51 -8.78
CA ARG A 240 -9.92 3.53 -9.47
C ARG A 240 -10.40 2.12 -9.80
N THR A 241 -9.54 1.28 -10.37
CA THR A 241 -9.88 -0.13 -10.67
C THR A 241 -10.26 -0.87 -9.42
N TRP A 242 -9.52 -0.71 -8.33
CA TRP A 242 -9.81 -1.39 -7.07
C TRP A 242 -11.13 -0.91 -6.45
N LEU A 243 -11.35 0.41 -6.39
CA LEU A 243 -12.58 1.00 -5.86
C LEU A 243 -13.82 0.66 -6.70
N SER A 244 -13.67 0.45 -8.02
CA SER A 244 -14.78 0.02 -8.87
C SER A 244 -15.24 -1.43 -8.64
N LEU A 245 -14.39 -2.24 -8.01
CA LEU A 245 -14.69 -3.63 -7.63
C LEU A 245 -15.39 -3.73 -6.26
N ILE A 246 -15.37 -2.67 -5.48
CA ILE A 246 -16.22 -2.58 -4.29
C ILE A 246 -17.64 -2.39 -4.83
N HIS A 247 -18.54 -3.34 -4.55
CA HIS A 247 -19.95 -3.24 -4.89
C HIS A 247 -20.55 -2.05 -4.12
N ILE A 248 -20.39 -0.87 -4.67
CA ILE A 248 -21.14 0.31 -4.26
C ILE A 248 -22.51 0.12 -4.90
N SER A 249 -23.45 -0.37 -4.12
CA SER A 249 -24.86 -0.36 -4.50
C SER A 249 -25.26 1.09 -4.71
N GLU A 250 -25.41 1.48 -5.97
CA GLU A 250 -25.71 2.80 -6.53
C GLU A 250 -24.73 3.94 -6.22
N PRO A 251 -24.11 4.53 -7.26
CA PRO A 251 -23.22 5.67 -7.09
C PRO A 251 -24.05 6.92 -6.76
N THR A 252 -24.12 7.28 -5.50
CA THR A 252 -24.56 8.62 -5.12
C THR A 252 -23.51 9.61 -5.61
N ARG A 253 -23.74 10.24 -6.76
CA ARG A 253 -22.89 11.28 -7.31
C ARG A 253 -23.05 12.53 -6.45
N LEU A 254 -22.17 12.74 -5.51
CA LEU A 254 -21.98 14.07 -4.92
C LEU A 254 -21.23 14.94 -5.96
N ARG A 255 -21.91 15.92 -6.51
CA ARG A 255 -21.28 16.98 -7.30
C ARG A 255 -20.62 17.94 -6.29
N CYS A 256 -19.29 18.01 -6.32
CA CYS A 256 -18.53 19.12 -5.75
C CYS A 256 -18.27 20.16 -6.83
#